data_477b98d953c21eda04b5e0e791875eff
#
_entry.id   477b98d953c21eda04b5e0e791875eff
#
_cell.length_a   1.000
_cell.length_b   1.000
_cell.length_c   1.000
_cell.angle_alpha   90.00
_cell.angle_beta   90.00
_cell.angle_gamma   90.00
#
_symmetry.space_group_name_H-M   'P 1'
#
loop_
_entity.id
_entity.type
_entity.pdbx_description
1 polymer ?
#
loop_
_entity_poly.entity_id
_entity_poly.type
_entity_poly.pdbx_seq_one_letter_code
_entity_poly.pdbx_strand_id
1 'polypeptide(L)'
;MKTSRPFVMAMVLLFAATISAQEIELTKKDSIVQSYWLVTLGTNMVDDSGDEFGELFDFSEGWNMVPYPSRISIGRYFKSGLGLEAIGTYNRYKEGKIVDNVVNTEDVDYLGLDFRVSYDLNMILGETGFFDPYIGIGAGYTDANNQGRGTYNAIVGFRTWFSDHWGLDFNSTGKWTMNTENSTNHIQHAVGVAYRFEVEKGLSRKGEEKLALLQEMEKEQQRVQDSIAAKQKADEEARLLAERLKREKEAAELAAAEKAKREAEEARRAAIKTQLNDLGNVYFKLNSSYLTSRDKELLDKLVAIFESEPTLRIKVNAHTDSRGTNKYNQWLSERRGERTVEYVISKGVDSDRISYDAHGELKLINECDDNTRCSEEKHAKNRRSEFVIISE
;
A
#
# COMPACT_ATOMS: atom_id res chain seq x y z
N MET A 1 -9.72 -7.26 -59.45
CA MET A 1 -9.39 -6.24 -58.44
C MET A 1 -9.92 -6.68 -57.08
N LYS A 2 -9.19 -7.53 -56.38
CA LYS A 2 -9.42 -7.94 -54.99
C LYS A 2 -8.05 -8.22 -54.42
N THR A 3 -7.53 -7.40 -53.51
CA THR A 3 -6.54 -7.72 -52.49
C THR A 3 -5.88 -6.43 -52.02
N SER A 4 -6.44 -5.77 -51.00
CA SER A 4 -5.64 -4.80 -50.22
C SER A 4 -6.18 -4.57 -48.79
N ARG A 5 -7.16 -5.37 -48.34
CA ARG A 5 -7.73 -5.18 -46.99
C ARG A 5 -6.94 -5.83 -45.82
N PRO A 6 -6.20 -6.95 -45.95
CA PRO A 6 -5.48 -7.52 -44.82
C PRO A 6 -4.16 -6.76 -44.48
N PHE A 7 -3.56 -6.05 -45.45
CA PHE A 7 -2.26 -5.40 -45.24
C PHE A 7 -2.37 -4.07 -44.44
N VAL A 8 -3.49 -3.36 -44.58
CA VAL A 8 -3.74 -2.11 -43.84
C VAL A 8 -4.07 -2.41 -42.38
N MET A 9 -4.77 -3.53 -42.11
CA MET A 9 -5.12 -3.93 -40.76
C MET A 9 -3.91 -4.44 -39.95
N ALA A 10 -2.94 -5.08 -40.61
CA ALA A 10 -1.67 -5.50 -40.00
C ALA A 10 -0.76 -4.30 -39.69
N MET A 11 -0.80 -3.25 -40.53
CA MET A 11 0.00 -2.03 -40.33
C MET A 11 -0.57 -1.14 -39.22
N VAL A 12 -1.88 -1.12 -39.00
CA VAL A 12 -2.53 -0.40 -37.89
C VAL A 12 -2.27 -1.10 -36.55
N LEU A 13 -2.19 -2.43 -36.53
CA LEU A 13 -1.82 -3.20 -35.33
C LEU A 13 -0.34 -3.06 -34.98
N LEU A 14 0.55 -2.87 -35.95
CA LEU A 14 1.98 -2.58 -35.71
C LEU A 14 2.20 -1.15 -35.23
N PHE A 15 1.38 -0.17 -35.63
CA PHE A 15 1.49 1.21 -35.15
C PHE A 15 0.89 1.42 -33.73
N ALA A 16 -0.05 0.59 -33.32
CA ALA A 16 -0.58 0.60 -31.95
C ALA A 16 0.42 0.01 -30.92
N ALA A 17 1.39 -0.78 -31.36
CA ALA A 17 2.41 -1.38 -30.48
C ALA A 17 3.61 -0.44 -30.19
N THR A 18 3.69 0.75 -30.83
CA THR A 18 4.76 1.73 -30.58
C THR A 18 4.34 2.90 -29.68
N ILE A 19 3.13 2.89 -29.12
CA ILE A 19 2.77 3.80 -28.04
C ILE A 19 3.41 3.25 -26.78
N SER A 20 4.68 3.64 -26.61
CA SER A 20 5.35 3.83 -25.33
C SER A 20 4.82 2.93 -24.20
N ALA A 21 5.09 1.65 -24.26
CA ALA A 21 5.33 0.91 -23.04
C ALA A 21 6.63 1.52 -22.47
N GLN A 22 6.52 2.60 -21.72
CA GLN A 22 7.54 2.96 -20.77
C GLN A 22 7.68 1.71 -19.91
N GLU A 23 8.75 0.97 -20.11
CA GLU A 23 9.07 -0.21 -19.33
C GLU A 23 8.99 0.23 -17.87
N ILE A 24 7.97 -0.26 -17.18
CA ILE A 24 7.77 0.05 -15.77
C ILE A 24 8.84 -0.76 -15.03
N GLU A 25 10.04 -0.23 -14.89
CA GLU A 25 11.13 -0.85 -14.16
C GLU A 25 11.26 -0.23 -12.77
N LEU A 26 11.57 -1.08 -11.79
CA LEU A 26 11.97 -0.60 -10.46
C LEU A 26 13.32 0.10 -10.58
N THR A 27 13.39 1.31 -10.09
CA THR A 27 14.59 2.14 -10.07
C THR A 27 15.07 2.37 -8.64
N LYS A 28 16.29 2.88 -8.48
CA LYS A 28 16.80 3.28 -7.15
C LYS A 28 15.91 4.34 -6.46
N LYS A 29 15.13 5.11 -7.22
CA LYS A 29 14.19 6.09 -6.69
C LYS A 29 12.95 5.47 -6.07
N ASP A 30 12.68 4.21 -6.36
CA ASP A 30 11.57 3.46 -5.79
C ASP A 30 11.96 2.79 -4.45
N SER A 31 13.20 3.01 -3.98
CA SER A 31 13.74 2.50 -2.72
C SER A 31 13.96 3.64 -1.73
N ILE A 32 13.57 3.41 -0.48
CA ILE A 32 13.77 4.33 0.65
C ILE A 32 14.48 3.62 1.80
N VAL A 33 15.05 4.42 2.68
CA VAL A 33 15.57 3.95 3.96
C VAL A 33 14.38 3.70 4.89
N GLN A 34 14.21 2.47 5.36
CA GLN A 34 13.09 2.05 6.19
C GLN A 34 13.42 1.96 7.66
N SER A 35 14.62 1.49 7.99
CA SER A 35 15.06 1.43 9.38
C SER A 35 16.55 1.70 9.49
N TYR A 36 16.96 2.30 10.60
CA TYR A 36 18.35 2.68 10.81
C TYR A 36 18.61 3.04 12.27
N TRP A 37 19.87 2.98 12.66
CA TRP A 37 20.38 3.70 13.83
C TRP A 37 20.82 5.11 13.44
N LEU A 38 20.59 6.07 14.29
CA LEU A 38 20.96 7.46 14.10
C LEU A 38 21.84 7.93 15.24
N VAL A 39 22.95 8.54 14.91
CA VAL A 39 23.73 9.36 15.86
C VAL A 39 23.68 10.79 15.36
N THR A 40 23.41 11.73 16.28
CA THR A 40 23.45 13.15 15.97
C THR A 40 24.42 13.84 16.89
N LEU A 41 25.27 14.68 16.33
CA LEU A 41 26.18 15.57 17.06
C LEU A 41 25.94 17.02 16.64
N GLY A 42 25.70 17.91 17.58
CA GLY A 42 25.36 19.27 17.24
C GLY A 42 25.41 20.24 18.42
N THR A 43 24.76 21.34 18.23
CA THR A 43 24.63 22.40 19.23
C THR A 43 23.17 22.55 19.65
N ASN A 44 22.95 23.01 20.85
CA ASN A 44 21.63 23.40 21.33
C ASN A 44 21.68 24.82 21.92
N MET A 45 20.57 25.51 21.74
CA MET A 45 20.28 26.79 22.39
C MET A 45 19.15 26.58 23.38
N VAL A 46 19.24 27.15 24.56
CA VAL A 46 18.25 26.99 25.63
C VAL A 46 17.75 28.36 26.05
N ASP A 47 16.44 28.51 26.07
CA ASP A 47 15.75 29.63 26.70
C ASP A 47 14.95 29.12 27.90
N ASP A 48 15.31 29.57 29.09
CA ASP A 48 14.69 29.24 30.37
C ASP A 48 14.31 30.56 31.10
N SER A 49 13.94 31.57 30.32
CA SER A 49 13.61 32.91 30.85
C SER A 49 12.29 32.95 31.61
N GLY A 50 11.39 32.00 31.35
CA GLY A 50 10.03 31.95 31.91
C GLY A 50 8.95 32.51 30.98
N ASP A 51 9.32 33.07 29.82
CA ASP A 51 8.40 33.49 28.73
C ASP A 51 8.79 32.83 27.40
N GLU A 52 9.13 31.59 27.47
CA GLU A 52 9.70 30.78 26.40
C GLU A 52 8.83 30.67 25.14
N PHE A 53 7.53 30.91 25.25
CA PHE A 53 6.60 30.83 24.11
C PHE A 53 6.19 32.20 23.56
N GLY A 54 6.51 33.30 24.25
CA GLY A 54 6.22 34.67 23.81
C GLY A 54 7.17 35.15 22.72
N GLU A 55 8.44 34.77 22.82
CA GLU A 55 9.53 35.26 21.99
C GLU A 55 10.40 34.12 21.40
N LEU A 56 9.76 33.14 20.75
CA LEU A 56 10.37 31.91 20.25
C LEU A 56 11.67 32.07 19.43
N PHE A 57 11.87 33.22 18.81
CA PHE A 57 13.01 33.50 17.93
C PHE A 57 13.71 34.84 18.25
N ASP A 58 13.43 35.46 19.40
CA ASP A 58 14.19 36.58 19.87
C ASP A 58 15.39 36.09 20.68
N PHE A 59 16.54 36.04 20.04
CA PHE A 59 17.80 35.53 20.63
C PHE A 59 18.53 36.55 21.52
N SER A 60 17.91 37.70 21.86
CA SER A 60 18.62 38.80 22.53
C SER A 60 18.92 38.55 24.00
N GLU A 61 17.93 38.20 24.83
CA GLU A 61 18.09 38.22 26.30
C GLU A 61 18.01 36.84 26.96
N GLY A 62 17.09 35.96 26.54
CA GLY A 62 16.80 34.66 27.19
C GLY A 62 17.73 33.51 26.75
N TRP A 63 18.26 33.57 25.55
CA TRP A 63 18.95 32.42 24.96
C TRP A 63 20.38 32.20 25.42
N ASN A 64 20.67 30.98 25.83
CA ASN A 64 21.98 30.51 26.23
C ASN A 64 22.52 29.48 25.23
N MET A 65 23.75 29.62 24.80
CA MET A 65 24.46 28.73 23.89
C MET A 65 25.96 28.71 24.20
N VAL A 66 26.58 27.53 24.09
CA VAL A 66 28.04 27.37 24.13
C VAL A 66 28.61 27.28 22.69
N PRO A 67 29.84 27.76 22.43
CA PRO A 67 30.43 27.86 21.09
C PRO A 67 31.07 26.56 20.59
N TYR A 68 30.62 25.41 21.06
CA TYR A 68 31.10 24.09 20.69
C TYR A 68 29.93 23.08 20.66
N PRO A 69 30.10 21.90 20.06
CA PRO A 69 29.06 20.86 20.05
C PRO A 69 28.65 20.51 21.49
N SER A 70 27.38 20.66 21.76
CA SER A 70 26.82 20.58 23.11
C SER A 70 25.64 19.60 23.21
N ARG A 71 25.34 18.91 22.10
CA ARG A 71 24.25 17.91 22.03
C ARG A 71 24.75 16.69 21.31
N ILE A 72 24.51 15.54 21.91
CA ILE A 72 24.68 14.23 21.29
C ILE A 72 23.41 13.42 21.45
N SER A 73 23.06 12.63 20.43
CA SER A 73 21.97 11.70 20.56
C SER A 73 22.25 10.39 19.84
N ILE A 74 21.60 9.34 20.31
CA ILE A 74 21.56 8.04 19.64
C ILE A 74 20.12 7.52 19.63
N GLY A 75 19.67 7.01 18.50
CA GLY A 75 18.31 6.51 18.37
C GLY A 75 18.17 5.38 17.36
N ARG A 76 17.11 4.60 17.53
CA ARG A 76 16.67 3.56 16.57
C ARG A 76 15.37 4.02 15.92
N TYR A 77 15.35 3.97 14.59
CA TYR A 77 14.21 4.34 13.76
C TYR A 77 13.70 3.11 13.00
N PHE A 78 12.39 2.96 12.96
CA PHE A 78 11.72 1.77 12.49
C PHE A 78 10.90 2.05 11.22
N LYS A 79 10.65 1.01 10.43
CA LYS A 79 9.79 1.06 9.23
C LYS A 79 8.39 1.64 9.49
N SER A 80 7.89 1.54 10.71
CA SER A 80 6.59 2.12 11.11
C SER A 80 6.58 3.65 11.20
N GLY A 81 7.71 4.31 10.99
CA GLY A 81 7.88 5.75 11.21
C GLY A 81 8.19 6.14 12.66
N LEU A 82 8.16 5.16 13.58
CA LEU A 82 8.53 5.41 14.98
C LEU A 82 10.04 5.51 15.15
N GLY A 83 10.48 6.46 15.97
CA GLY A 83 11.86 6.60 16.43
C GLY A 83 11.93 6.61 17.94
N LEU A 84 12.93 5.94 18.49
CA LEU A 84 13.28 5.95 19.92
C LEU A 84 14.68 6.53 20.04
N GLU A 85 14.86 7.57 20.85
CA GLU A 85 16.13 8.30 20.91
C GLU A 85 16.46 8.71 22.35
N ALA A 86 17.72 8.54 22.72
CA ALA A 86 18.32 9.09 23.92
C ALA A 86 19.19 10.28 23.55
N ILE A 87 19.11 11.37 24.32
CA ILE A 87 19.71 12.65 24.00
C ILE A 87 20.42 13.16 25.25
N GLY A 88 21.70 13.47 25.12
CA GLY A 88 22.47 14.20 26.11
C GLY A 88 22.71 15.62 25.63
N THR A 89 22.47 16.59 26.49
CA THR A 89 22.71 18.02 26.23
C THR A 89 23.49 18.66 27.33
N TYR A 90 24.39 19.55 26.94
CA TYR A 90 25.11 20.44 27.82
C TYR A 90 24.90 21.89 27.37
N ASN A 91 24.78 22.81 28.29
CA ASN A 91 24.81 24.23 27.99
C ASN A 91 25.36 24.99 29.23
N ARG A 92 25.45 26.28 29.15
CA ARG A 92 25.82 27.13 30.25
C ARG A 92 24.95 28.37 30.25
N TYR A 93 24.26 28.58 31.37
CA TYR A 93 23.53 29.79 31.64
C TYR A 93 24.54 30.87 32.04
N LYS A 94 24.55 31.95 31.27
CA LYS A 94 25.53 33.03 31.44
C LYS A 94 25.04 34.07 32.44
N GLU A 95 25.97 34.66 33.13
CA GLU A 95 25.74 35.85 33.93
C GLU A 95 25.05 36.95 33.11
N GLY A 96 24.07 37.62 33.70
CA GLY A 96 23.27 38.68 33.08
C GLY A 96 22.09 38.20 32.22
N LYS A 97 21.94 36.88 31.96
CA LYS A 97 20.79 36.31 31.28
C LYS A 97 19.64 36.04 32.28
N ILE A 98 18.41 36.05 31.79
CA ILE A 98 17.24 35.67 32.57
C ILE A 98 17.13 34.15 32.58
N VAL A 99 17.04 33.56 33.78
CA VAL A 99 16.83 32.11 34.00
C VAL A 99 15.85 31.98 35.18
N ASP A 100 14.83 31.12 35.02
CA ASP A 100 13.79 30.96 36.03
C ASP A 100 13.13 32.28 36.49
N ASN A 101 12.87 33.19 35.56
CA ASN A 101 12.34 34.56 35.80
C ASN A 101 13.30 35.50 36.65
N VAL A 102 14.56 35.15 36.82
CA VAL A 102 15.53 35.92 37.60
C VAL A 102 16.78 36.16 36.76
N VAL A 103 17.37 37.34 36.89
CA VAL A 103 18.67 37.65 36.25
C VAL A 103 19.74 36.80 36.90
N ASN A 104 20.42 35.97 36.11
CA ASN A 104 21.48 35.10 36.56
C ASN A 104 22.71 35.91 36.97
N THR A 105 23.25 35.63 38.14
CA THR A 105 24.37 36.40 38.74
C THR A 105 25.73 35.74 38.54
N GLU A 106 25.78 34.52 38.03
CA GLU A 106 26.99 33.75 37.75
C GLU A 106 26.77 32.74 36.63
N ASP A 107 27.83 32.29 36.00
CA ASP A 107 27.73 31.20 35.02
C ASP A 107 27.37 29.88 35.70
N VAL A 108 26.30 29.23 35.28
CA VAL A 108 25.82 27.95 35.82
C VAL A 108 25.69 26.92 34.71
N ASP A 109 26.17 25.70 34.96
CA ASP A 109 26.10 24.62 34.00
C ASP A 109 24.65 24.10 33.86
N TYR A 110 24.31 23.71 32.63
CA TYR A 110 23.07 23.05 32.27
C TYR A 110 23.38 21.66 31.71
N LEU A 111 22.82 20.64 32.31
CA LEU A 111 22.90 19.25 31.84
C LEU A 111 21.49 18.68 31.61
N GLY A 112 21.27 18.05 30.49
CA GLY A 112 20.00 17.37 30.16
C GLY A 112 20.23 15.98 29.67
N LEU A 113 19.39 15.06 30.13
CA LEU A 113 19.26 13.69 29.59
C LEU A 113 17.79 13.46 29.26
N ASP A 114 17.50 13.24 27.99
CA ASP A 114 16.13 13.08 27.50
C ASP A 114 15.98 11.76 26.78
N PHE A 115 14.78 11.18 26.91
CA PHE A 115 14.30 10.07 26.09
C PHE A 115 13.11 10.53 25.26
N ARG A 116 13.14 10.24 23.96
CA ARG A 116 12.18 10.71 22.99
C ARG A 116 11.59 9.55 22.20
N VAL A 117 10.27 9.60 22.01
CA VAL A 117 9.54 8.84 20.99
C VAL A 117 9.12 9.84 19.93
N SER A 118 9.51 9.63 18.69
CA SER A 118 9.16 10.48 17.56
C SER A 118 8.41 9.71 16.50
N TYR A 119 7.67 10.42 15.66
CA TYR A 119 6.96 9.87 14.53
C TYR A 119 7.27 10.67 13.27
N ASP A 120 7.69 9.97 12.22
CA ASP A 120 7.98 10.53 10.91
C ASP A 120 6.66 10.88 10.20
N LEU A 121 6.48 12.16 9.91
CA LEU A 121 5.26 12.66 9.25
C LEU A 121 5.17 12.29 7.77
N ASN A 122 6.25 11.87 7.13
CA ASN A 122 6.21 11.33 5.77
C ASN A 122 5.34 10.08 5.66
N MET A 123 5.14 9.35 6.75
CA MET A 123 4.20 8.22 6.82
C MET A 123 2.74 8.64 6.56
N ILE A 124 2.39 9.91 6.84
CA ILE A 124 1.05 10.48 6.67
C ILE A 124 0.99 11.38 5.44
N LEU A 125 1.97 12.28 5.30
CA LEU A 125 2.00 13.32 4.27
C LEU A 125 2.44 12.78 2.90
N GLY A 126 3.13 11.66 2.90
CA GLY A 126 3.78 11.07 1.73
C GLY A 126 5.28 11.35 1.71
N GLU A 127 6.01 10.46 1.05
CA GLU A 127 7.46 10.48 1.01
C GLU A 127 7.99 11.73 0.30
N THR A 128 8.88 12.45 0.96
CA THR A 128 9.70 13.50 0.37
C THR A 128 11.12 12.97 0.16
N GLY A 129 11.79 13.35 -0.90
CA GLY A 129 13.08 12.75 -1.26
C GLY A 129 14.23 13.10 -0.31
N PHE A 130 14.14 14.22 0.41
CA PHE A 130 15.26 14.75 1.21
C PHE A 130 14.82 15.41 2.51
N PHE A 131 13.53 15.58 2.76
CA PHE A 131 12.99 16.35 3.88
C PHE A 131 12.08 15.44 4.71
N ASP A 132 12.49 15.15 5.95
CA ASP A 132 11.78 14.25 6.87
C ASP A 132 11.28 15.04 8.09
N PRO A 133 10.08 15.63 8.03
CA PRO A 133 9.47 16.29 9.18
C PRO A 133 9.02 15.25 10.21
N TYR A 134 9.19 15.57 11.47
CA TYR A 134 8.76 14.70 12.56
C TYR A 134 8.20 15.48 13.75
N ILE A 135 7.37 14.81 14.50
CA ILE A 135 6.91 15.25 15.82
C ILE A 135 7.26 14.17 16.85
N GLY A 136 7.31 14.55 18.10
CA GLY A 136 7.57 13.58 19.15
C GLY A 136 7.20 14.09 20.52
N ILE A 137 7.19 13.15 21.45
CA ILE A 137 7.02 13.39 22.86
C ILE A 137 8.14 12.69 23.62
N GLY A 138 8.41 13.14 24.82
CA GLY A 138 9.46 12.55 25.63
C GLY A 138 9.35 12.91 27.09
N ALA A 139 10.30 12.39 27.81
CA ALA A 139 10.55 12.77 29.20
C ALA A 139 12.06 12.89 29.42
N GLY A 140 12.45 13.72 30.31
CA GLY A 140 13.87 13.93 30.62
C GLY A 140 14.11 14.35 32.04
N TYR A 141 15.38 14.37 32.34
CA TYR A 141 15.92 14.96 33.56
C TYR A 141 16.86 16.06 33.17
N THR A 142 16.65 17.25 33.75
CA THR A 142 17.47 18.42 33.51
C THR A 142 18.05 18.89 34.87
N ASP A 143 19.35 18.99 34.93
CA ASP A 143 20.04 19.68 36.00
C ASP A 143 20.45 21.05 35.49
N ALA A 144 19.74 22.06 35.94
CA ALA A 144 19.88 23.43 35.46
C ALA A 144 19.71 24.42 36.60
N ASN A 145 20.42 25.50 36.58
CA ASN A 145 20.38 26.53 37.63
C ASN A 145 20.56 25.95 39.05
N ASN A 146 21.47 24.96 39.19
CA ASN A 146 21.70 24.19 40.41
C ASN A 146 20.44 23.44 40.94
N GLN A 147 19.48 23.16 40.09
CA GLN A 147 18.25 22.44 40.41
C GLN A 147 18.00 21.32 39.45
N GLY A 148 17.87 20.09 40.00
CA GLY A 148 17.47 18.92 39.24
C GLY A 148 15.96 18.84 39.08
N ARG A 149 15.48 18.69 37.84
CA ARG A 149 14.06 18.65 37.53
C ARG A 149 13.73 17.60 36.45
N GLY A 150 12.66 16.85 36.67
CA GLY A 150 12.04 16.02 35.61
C GLY A 150 11.27 16.92 34.66
N THR A 151 11.24 16.56 33.38
CA THR A 151 10.46 17.27 32.34
C THR A 151 9.65 16.35 31.48
N TYR A 152 8.49 16.84 31.03
CA TYR A 152 7.76 16.30 29.87
C TYR A 152 8.14 17.13 28.66
N ASN A 153 8.38 16.47 27.54
CA ASN A 153 8.91 17.14 26.36
C ASN A 153 7.98 16.93 25.17
N ALA A 154 7.73 17.98 24.39
CA ALA A 154 7.13 17.89 23.08
C ALA A 154 8.09 18.47 22.04
N ILE A 155 8.23 17.79 20.93
CA ILE A 155 9.26 18.05 19.93
C ILE A 155 8.62 18.19 18.57
N VAL A 156 9.07 19.21 17.83
CA VAL A 156 8.85 19.32 16.39
C VAL A 156 10.20 19.51 15.72
N GLY A 157 10.40 18.85 14.59
CA GLY A 157 11.67 18.97 13.88
C GLY A 157 11.57 18.45 12.46
N PHE A 158 12.67 18.58 11.77
CA PHE A 158 12.86 17.97 10.47
C PHE A 158 14.31 17.57 10.28
N ARG A 159 14.51 16.53 9.48
CA ARG A 159 15.81 16.11 8.98
C ARG A 159 15.89 16.37 7.51
N THR A 160 17.05 16.77 7.03
CA THR A 160 17.34 16.87 5.60
C THR A 160 18.53 15.99 5.27
N TRP A 161 18.41 15.20 4.19
CA TRP A 161 19.38 14.17 3.84
C TRP A 161 20.04 14.48 2.50
N PHE A 162 21.36 14.50 2.47
CA PHE A 162 22.17 14.64 1.24
C PHE A 162 22.80 13.33 0.80
N SER A 163 22.66 12.27 1.59
CA SER A 163 23.02 10.89 1.24
C SER A 163 22.20 9.90 2.07
N ASP A 164 22.36 8.61 1.80
CA ASP A 164 21.77 7.55 2.60
C ASP A 164 22.22 7.57 4.08
N HIS A 165 23.37 8.16 4.36
CA HIS A 165 23.98 8.14 5.68
C HIS A 165 24.05 9.51 6.35
N TRP A 166 24.26 10.60 5.60
CA TRP A 166 24.53 11.92 6.15
C TRP A 166 23.37 12.88 5.94
N GLY A 167 23.06 13.63 6.98
CA GLY A 167 22.03 14.66 6.96
C GLY A 167 22.26 15.70 8.07
N LEU A 168 21.28 16.60 8.17
CA LEU A 168 21.16 17.56 9.27
C LEU A 168 19.85 17.31 9.99
N ASP A 169 19.85 17.49 11.30
CA ASP A 169 18.69 17.46 12.17
C ASP A 169 18.46 18.85 12.75
N PHE A 170 17.24 19.36 12.58
CA PHE A 170 16.78 20.63 13.13
C PHE A 170 15.56 20.34 13.98
N ASN A 171 15.60 20.75 15.25
CA ASN A 171 14.44 20.53 16.11
C ASN A 171 14.26 21.62 17.14
N SER A 172 13.03 21.77 17.59
CA SER A 172 12.60 22.61 18.69
C SER A 172 11.87 21.71 19.69
N THR A 173 12.27 21.81 20.94
CA THR A 173 11.75 21.00 22.05
C THR A 173 11.26 21.93 23.15
N GLY A 174 9.96 21.92 23.41
CA GLY A 174 9.38 22.48 24.62
C GLY A 174 9.53 21.48 25.76
N LYS A 175 9.98 21.94 26.91
CA LYS A 175 10.21 21.14 28.12
C LYS A 175 9.40 21.72 29.26
N TRP A 176 8.41 21.01 29.72
CA TRP A 176 7.55 21.38 30.86
C TRP A 176 8.05 20.70 32.12
N THR A 177 8.38 21.50 33.09
CA THR A 177 8.88 21.00 34.38
C THR A 177 7.81 20.26 35.16
N MET A 178 8.19 19.17 35.82
CA MET A 178 7.34 18.45 36.76
C MET A 178 7.32 19.13 38.14
N ASN A 179 8.23 20.07 38.41
CA ASN A 179 8.29 20.81 39.64
C ASN A 179 8.21 22.32 39.34
N THR A 180 7.06 22.90 39.57
CA THR A 180 6.72 24.29 39.24
C THR A 180 7.03 25.29 40.39
N GLU A 181 7.49 24.80 41.54
CA GLU A 181 7.71 25.69 42.68
C GLU A 181 8.95 26.57 42.53
N ASN A 182 10.01 26.04 41.87
CA ASN A 182 11.32 26.72 41.77
C ASN A 182 11.93 26.66 40.38
N SER A 183 11.16 26.32 39.36
CA SER A 183 11.66 26.21 38.00
C SER A 183 10.60 26.53 36.98
N THR A 184 11.01 27.16 35.89
CA THR A 184 10.14 27.46 34.73
C THR A 184 10.20 26.36 33.69
N ASN A 185 9.25 26.40 32.76
CA ASN A 185 9.35 25.64 31.53
C ASN A 185 10.44 26.27 30.66
N HIS A 186 11.01 25.51 29.77
CA HIS A 186 12.02 26.02 28.86
C HIS A 186 11.92 25.40 27.47
N ILE A 187 12.50 26.10 26.51
CA ILE A 187 12.57 25.65 25.14
C ILE A 187 14.02 25.44 24.71
N GLN A 188 14.23 24.44 23.90
CA GLN A 188 15.50 24.15 23.24
C GLN A 188 15.36 24.14 21.75
N HIS A 189 16.19 24.90 21.05
CA HIS A 189 16.43 24.72 19.63
C HIS A 189 17.75 23.98 19.43
N ALA A 190 17.74 22.97 18.53
CA ALA A 190 18.95 22.21 18.25
C ALA A 190 19.19 22.05 16.76
N VAL A 191 20.46 22.09 16.39
CA VAL A 191 20.94 21.82 15.06
C VAL A 191 22.11 20.85 15.16
N GLY A 192 22.10 19.77 14.39
CA GLY A 192 23.17 18.79 14.43
C GLY A 192 23.37 18.07 13.10
N VAL A 193 24.60 17.56 12.95
CA VAL A 193 24.94 16.62 11.88
C VAL A 193 24.42 15.25 12.30
N ALA A 194 23.66 14.63 11.45
CA ALA A 194 23.04 13.34 11.65
C ALA A 194 23.74 12.28 10.79
N TYR A 195 24.09 11.16 11.39
CA TYR A 195 24.67 10.01 10.70
C TYR A 195 23.86 8.75 10.93
N ARG A 196 23.36 8.14 9.82
CA ARG A 196 22.65 6.86 9.84
C ARG A 196 23.61 5.70 9.61
N PHE A 197 23.47 4.65 10.39
CA PHE A 197 24.18 3.38 10.22
C PHE A 197 23.21 2.19 10.38
N GLU A 198 23.64 1.01 9.98
CA GLU A 198 22.75 -0.17 9.87
C GLU A 198 21.47 0.14 9.09
N VAL A 199 21.67 0.74 7.92
CA VAL A 199 20.58 1.22 7.07
C VAL A 199 19.94 0.05 6.34
N GLU A 200 18.68 -0.19 6.63
CA GLU A 200 17.84 -1.14 5.90
C GLU A 200 17.03 -0.37 4.86
N LYS A 201 17.15 -0.79 3.60
CA LYS A 201 16.38 -0.23 2.49
C LYS A 201 15.24 -1.16 2.10
N GLY A 202 14.15 -0.57 1.73
CA GLY A 202 13.00 -1.27 1.17
C GLY A 202 12.36 -0.43 0.08
N LEU A 203 11.33 -0.98 -0.52
CA LEU A 203 10.57 -0.22 -1.50
C LEU A 203 9.81 0.91 -0.79
N SER A 204 9.76 2.05 -1.46
CA SER A 204 8.84 3.12 -1.13
C SER A 204 7.40 2.65 -1.34
N ARG A 205 6.42 3.36 -0.80
CA ARG A 205 5.01 3.08 -1.08
C ARG A 205 4.72 3.06 -2.59
N LYS A 206 5.28 4.01 -3.33
CA LYS A 206 5.18 4.03 -4.79
C LYS A 206 5.91 2.86 -5.44
N GLY A 207 7.04 2.44 -4.89
CA GLY A 207 7.78 1.27 -5.34
C GLY A 207 7.02 -0.04 -5.10
N GLU A 208 6.33 -0.18 -3.97
CA GLU A 208 5.46 -1.33 -3.67
C GLU A 208 4.25 -1.38 -4.63
N GLU A 209 3.59 -0.24 -4.87
CA GLU A 209 2.50 -0.14 -5.85
C GLU A 209 2.97 -0.51 -7.27
N LYS A 210 4.16 -0.05 -7.65
CA LYS A 210 4.77 -0.34 -8.94
C LYS A 210 5.16 -1.81 -9.09
N LEU A 211 5.71 -2.42 -8.04
CA LEU A 211 6.02 -3.85 -8.02
C LEU A 211 4.75 -4.69 -8.15
N ALA A 212 3.70 -4.32 -7.43
CA ALA A 212 2.40 -5.00 -7.54
C ALA A 212 1.84 -4.92 -8.96
N LEU A 213 1.94 -3.75 -9.60
CA LEU A 213 1.50 -3.55 -10.99
C LEU A 213 2.32 -4.39 -11.97
N LEU A 214 3.66 -4.45 -11.78
CA LEU A 214 4.53 -5.30 -12.60
C LEU A 214 4.17 -6.77 -12.50
N GLN A 215 3.96 -7.25 -11.28
CA GLN A 215 3.55 -8.65 -11.04
C GLN A 215 2.19 -8.97 -11.66
N GLU A 216 1.27 -8.02 -11.64
CA GLU A 216 -0.04 -8.16 -12.26
C GLU A 216 0.04 -8.19 -13.78
N MET A 217 0.84 -7.29 -14.37
CA MET A 217 1.10 -7.28 -15.81
C MET A 217 1.77 -8.57 -16.28
N GLU A 218 2.73 -9.09 -15.54
CA GLU A 218 3.40 -10.35 -15.84
C GLU A 218 2.43 -11.54 -15.81
N LYS A 219 1.58 -11.60 -14.79
CA LYS A 219 0.53 -12.62 -14.70
C LYS A 219 -0.48 -12.52 -15.84
N GLU A 220 -0.85 -11.31 -16.23
CA GLU A 220 -1.79 -11.10 -17.34
C GLU A 220 -1.15 -11.46 -18.68
N GLN A 221 0.11 -11.10 -18.89
CA GLN A 221 0.87 -11.52 -20.08
C GLN A 221 0.95 -13.06 -20.17
N GLN A 222 1.24 -13.72 -19.05
CA GLN A 222 1.26 -15.18 -18.99
C GLN A 222 -0.09 -15.78 -19.35
N ARG A 223 -1.20 -15.25 -18.80
CA ARG A 223 -2.55 -15.69 -19.13
C ARG A 223 -2.90 -15.49 -20.61
N VAL A 224 -2.51 -14.34 -21.17
CA VAL A 224 -2.73 -14.06 -22.60
C VAL A 224 -1.94 -15.04 -23.45
N GLN A 225 -0.68 -15.31 -23.12
CA GLN A 225 0.15 -16.28 -23.83
C GLN A 225 -0.42 -17.70 -23.74
N ASP A 226 -0.83 -18.12 -22.55
CA ASP A 226 -1.44 -19.43 -22.34
C ASP A 226 -2.76 -19.55 -23.12
N SER A 227 -3.56 -18.49 -23.16
CA SER A 227 -4.79 -18.41 -23.94
C SER A 227 -4.53 -18.50 -25.46
N ILE A 228 -3.50 -17.79 -25.95
CA ILE A 228 -3.11 -17.85 -27.36
C ILE A 228 -2.58 -19.24 -27.74
N ALA A 229 -1.73 -19.83 -26.89
CA ALA A 229 -1.20 -21.18 -27.12
C ALA A 229 -2.32 -22.25 -27.12
N ALA A 230 -3.26 -22.13 -26.18
CA ALA A 230 -4.44 -23.01 -26.16
C ALA A 230 -5.31 -22.87 -27.41
N LYS A 231 -5.49 -21.61 -27.88
CA LYS A 231 -6.27 -21.35 -29.11
C LYS A 231 -5.56 -21.87 -30.34
N GLN A 232 -4.25 -21.68 -30.47
CA GLN A 232 -3.49 -22.23 -31.62
C GLN A 232 -3.54 -23.75 -31.65
N LYS A 233 -3.43 -24.40 -30.50
CA LYS A 233 -3.52 -25.83 -30.38
C LYS A 233 -4.93 -26.33 -30.73
N ALA A 234 -5.97 -25.64 -30.25
CA ALA A 234 -7.36 -25.96 -30.59
C ALA A 234 -7.65 -25.74 -32.08
N ASP A 235 -7.12 -24.68 -32.68
CA ASP A 235 -7.27 -24.39 -34.11
C ASP A 235 -6.57 -25.47 -34.99
N GLU A 236 -5.40 -25.95 -34.56
CA GLU A 236 -4.68 -27.03 -35.24
C GLU A 236 -5.42 -28.37 -35.11
N GLU A 237 -5.91 -28.71 -33.93
CA GLU A 237 -6.72 -29.89 -33.68
C GLU A 237 -8.06 -29.84 -34.46
N ALA A 238 -8.70 -28.67 -34.48
CA ALA A 238 -9.92 -28.46 -35.25
C ALA A 238 -9.68 -28.61 -36.76
N ARG A 239 -8.52 -28.16 -37.25
CA ARG A 239 -8.12 -28.29 -38.65
C ARG A 239 -7.86 -29.76 -39.05
N LEU A 240 -7.17 -30.51 -38.17
CA LEU A 240 -6.91 -31.93 -38.34
C LEU A 240 -8.22 -32.74 -38.27
N LEU A 241 -9.11 -32.35 -37.37
CA LEU A 241 -10.44 -32.97 -37.25
C LEU A 241 -11.32 -32.69 -38.48
N ALA A 242 -11.30 -31.43 -38.97
CA ALA A 242 -12.03 -31.04 -40.17
C ALA A 242 -11.52 -31.76 -41.44
N GLU A 243 -10.21 -32.00 -41.51
CA GLU A 243 -9.58 -32.77 -42.58
C GLU A 243 -9.95 -34.26 -42.49
N ARG A 244 -10.02 -34.86 -41.30
CA ARG A 244 -10.54 -36.22 -41.07
C ARG A 244 -12.01 -36.36 -41.45
N LEU A 245 -12.84 -35.43 -40.97
CA LEU A 245 -14.27 -35.43 -41.29
C LEU A 245 -14.55 -35.21 -42.80
N LYS A 246 -13.67 -34.49 -43.50
CA LYS A 246 -13.73 -34.33 -44.96
C LYS A 246 -13.46 -35.62 -45.70
N ARG A 247 -12.66 -36.52 -45.11
CA ARG A 247 -12.37 -37.87 -45.65
C ARG A 247 -13.45 -38.89 -45.30
N GLU A 248 -14.16 -38.64 -44.20
CA GLU A 248 -15.22 -39.55 -43.72
C GLU A 248 -16.63 -39.05 -44.13
N LYS A 249 -16.78 -38.59 -45.36
CA LYS A 249 -18.02 -38.06 -45.92
C LYS A 249 -19.13 -39.12 -46.17
N GLU A 250 -19.48 -39.88 -45.14
CA GLU A 250 -20.70 -40.72 -45.14
C GLU A 250 -21.56 -40.41 -43.89
N ALA A 251 -21.87 -39.13 -43.67
CA ALA A 251 -22.30 -38.67 -42.36
C ALA A 251 -23.71 -38.03 -42.31
N ALA A 252 -24.67 -38.52 -42.97
CA ALA A 252 -26.07 -38.12 -42.67
C ALA A 252 -26.53 -38.57 -41.25
N GLU A 253 -25.97 -39.69 -40.77
CA GLU A 253 -26.28 -40.19 -39.42
C GLU A 253 -25.54 -39.39 -38.27
N LEU A 254 -24.34 -38.87 -38.54
CA LEU A 254 -23.62 -38.05 -37.55
C LEU A 254 -24.28 -36.69 -37.27
N ALA A 255 -24.86 -36.06 -38.28
CA ALA A 255 -25.56 -34.79 -38.14
C ALA A 255 -26.81 -34.90 -37.23
N ALA A 256 -27.52 -36.03 -37.32
CA ALA A 256 -28.66 -36.29 -36.44
C ALA A 256 -28.24 -36.58 -34.98
N ALA A 257 -27.13 -37.33 -34.80
CA ALA A 257 -26.57 -37.60 -33.48
C ALA A 257 -25.98 -36.35 -32.84
N GLU A 258 -25.38 -35.46 -33.64
CA GLU A 258 -24.85 -34.19 -33.20
C GLU A 258 -25.95 -33.21 -32.80
N LYS A 259 -27.06 -33.19 -33.54
CA LYS A 259 -28.26 -32.41 -33.18
C LYS A 259 -28.86 -32.86 -31.85
N ALA A 260 -29.03 -34.18 -31.68
CA ALA A 260 -29.53 -34.74 -30.43
C ALA A 260 -28.59 -34.47 -29.23
N LYS A 261 -27.27 -34.50 -29.47
CA LYS A 261 -26.29 -34.12 -28.46
C LYS A 261 -26.40 -32.65 -28.04
N ARG A 262 -26.59 -31.76 -29.00
CA ARG A 262 -26.74 -30.33 -28.77
C ARG A 262 -28.02 -30.02 -27.98
N GLU A 263 -29.13 -30.61 -28.32
CA GLU A 263 -30.40 -30.47 -27.59
C GLU A 263 -30.28 -31.00 -26.15
N ALA A 264 -29.60 -32.13 -25.96
CA ALA A 264 -29.32 -32.67 -24.63
C ALA A 264 -28.38 -31.77 -23.80
N GLU A 265 -27.40 -31.15 -24.45
CA GLU A 265 -26.46 -30.23 -23.80
C GLU A 265 -27.11 -28.89 -23.41
N GLU A 266 -27.99 -28.36 -24.27
CA GLU A 266 -28.78 -27.15 -23.94
C GLU A 266 -29.74 -27.42 -22.76
N ALA A 267 -30.41 -28.56 -22.72
CA ALA A 267 -31.23 -28.95 -21.57
C ALA A 267 -30.42 -29.13 -20.28
N ARG A 268 -29.23 -29.72 -20.38
CA ARG A 268 -28.29 -29.87 -19.26
C ARG A 268 -27.80 -28.52 -18.77
N ARG A 269 -27.43 -27.60 -19.67
CA ARG A 269 -26.99 -26.25 -19.36
C ARG A 269 -28.06 -25.43 -18.63
N ALA A 270 -29.33 -25.60 -19.05
CA ALA A 270 -30.44 -24.97 -18.37
C ALA A 270 -30.58 -25.47 -16.90
N ALA A 271 -30.40 -26.78 -16.69
CA ALA A 271 -30.41 -27.36 -15.35
C ALA A 271 -29.25 -26.84 -14.48
N ILE A 272 -28.03 -26.78 -15.02
CA ILE A 272 -26.86 -26.26 -14.30
C ILE A 272 -27.04 -24.77 -13.99
N LYS A 273 -27.57 -23.99 -14.94
CA LYS A 273 -27.87 -22.57 -14.72
C LYS A 273 -28.83 -22.35 -13.54
N THR A 274 -29.82 -23.22 -13.42
CA THR A 274 -30.75 -23.20 -12.28
C THR A 274 -30.02 -23.51 -10.99
N GLN A 275 -29.17 -24.52 -10.95
CA GLN A 275 -28.35 -24.85 -9.77
C GLN A 275 -27.41 -23.72 -9.36
N LEU A 276 -26.79 -23.02 -10.31
CA LEU A 276 -25.92 -21.88 -10.03
C LEU A 276 -26.70 -20.68 -9.48
N ASN A 277 -27.91 -20.42 -9.99
CA ASN A 277 -28.75 -19.36 -9.47
C ASN A 277 -29.19 -19.64 -8.01
N ASP A 278 -29.52 -20.90 -7.72
CA ASP A 278 -29.90 -21.33 -6.36
C ASP A 278 -28.68 -21.27 -5.39
N LEU A 279 -27.48 -21.47 -5.90
CA LEU A 279 -26.26 -21.35 -5.15
C LEU A 279 -26.04 -19.91 -4.65
N GLY A 280 -26.37 -18.92 -5.48
CA GLY A 280 -26.16 -17.52 -5.21
C GLY A 280 -24.72 -17.06 -5.47
N ASN A 281 -24.34 -15.95 -4.88
CA ASN A 281 -23.06 -15.27 -5.11
C ASN A 281 -22.16 -15.36 -3.89
N VAL A 282 -20.85 -15.33 -4.10
CA VAL A 282 -19.87 -15.05 -3.07
C VAL A 282 -19.89 -13.55 -2.76
N TYR A 283 -19.96 -13.17 -1.47
CA TYR A 283 -20.01 -11.78 -1.04
C TYR A 283 -18.78 -11.41 -0.20
N PHE A 284 -18.25 -10.23 -0.44
CA PHE A 284 -17.02 -9.79 0.21
C PHE A 284 -17.27 -8.64 1.18
N LYS A 285 -16.47 -8.63 2.25
CA LYS A 285 -16.41 -7.49 3.17
C LYS A 285 -15.81 -6.26 2.46
N LEU A 286 -16.05 -5.09 3.01
CA LEU A 286 -15.45 -3.85 2.55
C LEU A 286 -13.91 -3.99 2.50
N ASN A 287 -13.30 -3.51 1.42
CA ASN A 287 -11.85 -3.53 1.18
C ASN A 287 -11.19 -4.92 1.39
N SER A 288 -11.96 -5.98 1.18
CA SER A 288 -11.47 -7.35 1.36
C SER A 288 -11.73 -8.19 0.11
N SER A 289 -10.79 -9.07 -0.17
CA SER A 289 -10.90 -10.16 -1.14
C SER A 289 -10.86 -11.54 -0.46
N TYR A 290 -10.89 -11.60 0.86
CA TYR A 290 -10.83 -12.86 1.61
C TYR A 290 -12.18 -13.56 1.64
N LEU A 291 -12.16 -14.86 1.39
CA LEU A 291 -13.32 -15.75 1.49
C LEU A 291 -13.60 -16.10 2.95
N THR A 292 -14.85 -15.95 3.37
CA THR A 292 -15.31 -16.39 4.70
C THR A 292 -15.60 -17.89 4.70
N SER A 293 -15.86 -18.47 5.88
CA SER A 293 -16.27 -19.87 5.99
C SER A 293 -17.55 -20.16 5.20
N ARG A 294 -18.52 -19.24 5.24
CA ARG A 294 -19.75 -19.34 4.46
C ARG A 294 -19.51 -19.31 2.95
N ASP A 295 -18.57 -18.47 2.49
CA ASP A 295 -18.21 -18.40 1.08
C ASP A 295 -17.53 -19.69 0.63
N LYS A 296 -16.70 -20.28 1.47
CA LYS A 296 -16.06 -21.56 1.23
C LYS A 296 -17.07 -22.70 1.17
N GLU A 297 -18.07 -22.74 2.06
CA GLU A 297 -19.17 -23.68 1.99
C GLU A 297 -19.98 -23.54 0.68
N LEU A 298 -20.21 -22.30 0.24
CA LEU A 298 -20.83 -22.02 -1.05
C LEU A 298 -19.94 -22.51 -2.19
N LEU A 299 -18.65 -22.23 -2.16
CA LEU A 299 -17.70 -22.68 -3.17
C LEU A 299 -17.49 -24.21 -3.13
N ASP A 300 -17.59 -24.87 -1.98
CA ASP A 300 -17.59 -26.33 -1.89
C ASP A 300 -18.84 -26.93 -2.59
N LYS A 301 -19.98 -26.25 -2.52
CA LYS A 301 -21.16 -26.65 -3.32
C LYS A 301 -20.95 -26.43 -4.83
N LEU A 302 -20.24 -25.34 -5.20
CA LEU A 302 -19.84 -25.11 -6.58
C LEU A 302 -18.91 -26.22 -7.09
N VAL A 303 -17.97 -26.65 -6.24
CA VAL A 303 -17.08 -27.80 -6.53
C VAL A 303 -17.90 -29.06 -6.80
N ALA A 304 -18.91 -29.36 -5.97
CA ALA A 304 -19.78 -30.51 -6.18
C ALA A 304 -20.54 -30.44 -7.52
N ILE A 305 -20.94 -29.24 -7.97
CA ILE A 305 -21.50 -29.05 -9.32
C ILE A 305 -20.46 -29.38 -10.39
N PHE A 306 -19.21 -28.96 -10.23
CA PHE A 306 -18.12 -29.31 -11.15
C PHE A 306 -17.82 -30.81 -11.18
N GLU A 307 -17.95 -31.51 -10.05
CA GLU A 307 -17.76 -32.95 -9.95
C GLU A 307 -18.89 -33.73 -10.70
N SER A 308 -20.13 -33.26 -10.57
CA SER A 308 -21.28 -33.87 -11.26
C SER A 308 -21.29 -33.56 -12.76
N GLU A 309 -20.63 -32.49 -13.18
CA GLU A 309 -20.65 -31.96 -14.54
C GLU A 309 -19.23 -31.79 -15.10
N PRO A 310 -18.58 -32.88 -15.57
CA PRO A 310 -17.18 -32.88 -16.00
C PRO A 310 -16.83 -31.89 -17.11
N THR A 311 -17.79 -31.52 -17.95
CA THR A 311 -17.62 -30.60 -19.08
C THR A 311 -17.96 -29.16 -18.75
N LEU A 312 -18.44 -28.90 -17.56
CA LEU A 312 -18.82 -27.57 -17.12
C LEU A 312 -17.59 -26.65 -17.05
N ARG A 313 -17.73 -25.49 -17.68
CA ARG A 313 -16.77 -24.36 -17.52
C ARG A 313 -17.52 -23.15 -17.00
N ILE A 314 -16.98 -22.55 -15.97
CA ILE A 314 -17.58 -21.41 -15.29
C ILE A 314 -16.62 -20.23 -15.33
N LYS A 315 -17.17 -19.05 -15.59
CA LYS A 315 -16.52 -17.78 -15.43
C LYS A 315 -17.04 -17.12 -14.16
N VAL A 316 -16.14 -16.66 -13.34
CA VAL A 316 -16.43 -15.89 -12.14
C VAL A 316 -16.35 -14.40 -12.49
N ASN A 317 -17.47 -13.69 -12.45
CA ASN A 317 -17.48 -12.24 -12.61
C ASN A 317 -17.36 -11.58 -11.24
N ALA A 318 -16.25 -10.91 -11.00
CA ALA A 318 -15.96 -10.27 -9.74
C ALA A 318 -16.21 -8.76 -9.81
N HIS A 319 -16.87 -8.24 -8.78
CA HIS A 319 -17.33 -6.87 -8.71
C HIS A 319 -16.94 -6.21 -7.37
N THR A 320 -16.90 -4.89 -7.37
CA THR A 320 -16.81 -4.07 -6.16
C THR A 320 -18.07 -3.23 -6.00
N ASP A 321 -18.19 -2.56 -4.87
CA ASP A 321 -19.05 -1.39 -4.76
C ASP A 321 -18.34 -0.17 -5.36
N SER A 322 -19.01 0.98 -5.42
CA SER A 322 -18.50 2.22 -6.01
C SER A 322 -17.52 2.99 -5.12
N ARG A 323 -17.29 2.56 -3.87
CA ARG A 323 -16.43 3.28 -2.93
C ARG A 323 -14.95 3.04 -3.22
N GLY A 324 -14.24 4.12 -3.54
CA GLY A 324 -12.81 4.07 -3.86
C GLY A 324 -12.51 4.72 -5.21
N THR A 325 -11.37 4.41 -5.78
CA THR A 325 -11.05 4.82 -7.15
C THR A 325 -11.31 3.67 -8.10
N ASN A 326 -11.71 3.95 -9.34
CA ASN A 326 -11.94 2.95 -10.39
C ASN A 326 -10.72 2.01 -10.51
N LYS A 327 -9.50 2.56 -10.45
CA LYS A 327 -8.25 1.78 -10.51
C LYS A 327 -8.13 0.82 -9.33
N TYR A 328 -8.45 1.27 -8.14
CA TYR A 328 -8.45 0.43 -6.95
C TYR A 328 -9.55 -0.63 -7.02
N ASN A 329 -10.76 -0.25 -7.42
CA ASN A 329 -11.90 -1.14 -7.54
C ASN A 329 -11.68 -2.21 -8.63
N GLN A 330 -11.08 -1.83 -9.74
CA GLN A 330 -10.65 -2.78 -10.76
C GLN A 330 -9.66 -3.80 -10.16
N TRP A 331 -8.59 -3.34 -9.53
CA TRP A 331 -7.61 -4.20 -8.86
C TRP A 331 -8.25 -5.10 -7.79
N LEU A 332 -9.16 -4.56 -6.96
CA LEU A 332 -9.80 -5.33 -5.90
C LEU A 332 -10.72 -6.43 -6.45
N SER A 333 -11.45 -6.13 -7.54
CA SER A 333 -12.28 -7.14 -8.21
C SER A 333 -11.43 -8.26 -8.81
N GLU A 334 -10.28 -7.95 -9.37
CA GLU A 334 -9.32 -8.94 -9.86
C GLU A 334 -8.87 -9.89 -8.73
N ARG A 335 -8.49 -9.33 -7.58
CA ARG A 335 -8.12 -10.12 -6.39
C ARG A 335 -9.25 -11.00 -5.87
N ARG A 336 -10.50 -10.54 -5.98
CA ARG A 336 -11.69 -11.33 -5.61
C ARG A 336 -11.90 -12.49 -6.56
N GLY A 337 -11.85 -12.22 -7.86
CA GLY A 337 -11.95 -13.24 -8.89
C GLY A 337 -10.87 -14.30 -8.74
N GLU A 338 -9.63 -13.86 -8.64
CA GLU A 338 -8.47 -14.74 -8.45
C GLU A 338 -8.65 -15.67 -7.23
N ARG A 339 -8.95 -15.14 -6.05
CA ARG A 339 -9.12 -15.95 -4.83
C ARG A 339 -10.30 -16.90 -4.89
N THR A 340 -11.37 -16.48 -5.54
CA THR A 340 -12.54 -17.36 -5.75
C THR A 340 -12.15 -18.54 -6.61
N VAL A 341 -11.45 -18.29 -7.70
CA VAL A 341 -10.97 -19.31 -8.64
C VAL A 341 -9.91 -20.21 -7.99
N GLU A 342 -8.92 -19.63 -7.32
CA GLU A 342 -7.87 -20.37 -6.60
C GLU A 342 -8.44 -21.34 -5.58
N TYR A 343 -9.45 -20.92 -4.82
CA TYR A 343 -10.11 -21.80 -3.86
C TYR A 343 -10.73 -23.01 -4.52
N VAL A 344 -11.49 -22.80 -5.59
CA VAL A 344 -12.16 -23.86 -6.33
C VAL A 344 -11.13 -24.83 -6.94
N ILE A 345 -10.03 -24.27 -7.50
CA ILE A 345 -8.92 -25.07 -8.03
C ILE A 345 -8.25 -25.89 -6.91
N SER A 346 -8.05 -25.29 -5.73
CA SER A 346 -7.44 -25.97 -4.58
C SER A 346 -8.24 -27.18 -4.08
N LYS A 347 -9.53 -27.24 -4.44
CA LYS A 347 -10.44 -28.34 -4.12
C LYS A 347 -10.49 -29.43 -5.18
N GLY A 348 -9.64 -29.32 -6.21
CA GLY A 348 -9.50 -30.35 -7.24
C GLY A 348 -10.18 -30.05 -8.56
N VAL A 349 -10.77 -28.87 -8.73
CA VAL A 349 -11.29 -28.45 -10.03
C VAL A 349 -10.13 -28.03 -10.93
N ASP A 350 -10.11 -28.55 -12.16
CA ASP A 350 -9.09 -28.22 -13.14
C ASP A 350 -9.12 -26.72 -13.51
N SER A 351 -7.94 -26.09 -13.56
CA SER A 351 -7.80 -24.66 -13.87
C SER A 351 -8.37 -24.28 -15.24
N ASP A 352 -8.44 -25.21 -16.18
CA ASP A 352 -9.03 -24.98 -17.50
C ASP A 352 -10.55 -24.81 -17.46
N ARG A 353 -11.18 -25.23 -16.37
CA ARG A 353 -12.63 -25.27 -16.21
C ARG A 353 -13.20 -24.04 -15.50
N ILE A 354 -12.35 -23.23 -14.88
CA ILE A 354 -12.76 -22.03 -14.17
C ILE A 354 -11.85 -20.86 -14.49
N SER A 355 -12.46 -19.72 -14.83
CA SER A 355 -11.76 -18.46 -15.07
C SER A 355 -12.49 -17.33 -14.37
N TYR A 356 -11.91 -16.11 -14.35
CA TYR A 356 -12.61 -14.95 -13.83
C TYR A 356 -12.45 -13.73 -14.74
N ASP A 357 -13.48 -12.85 -14.68
CA ASP A 357 -13.44 -11.49 -15.18
C ASP A 357 -13.65 -10.53 -14.00
N ALA A 358 -12.90 -9.43 -14.01
CA ALA A 358 -12.98 -8.40 -13.01
C ALA A 358 -13.60 -7.14 -13.60
N HIS A 359 -14.67 -6.66 -13.01
CA HIS A 359 -15.46 -5.54 -13.52
C HIS A 359 -15.33 -4.27 -12.65
N GLY A 360 -14.56 -4.32 -11.58
CA GLY A 360 -14.53 -3.20 -10.64
C GLY A 360 -15.94 -2.81 -10.22
N GLU A 361 -16.23 -1.53 -10.31
CA GLU A 361 -17.54 -0.93 -10.01
C GLU A 361 -18.44 -0.73 -11.23
N LEU A 362 -17.99 -1.10 -12.44
CA LEU A 362 -18.72 -0.79 -13.68
C LEU A 362 -20.06 -1.50 -13.82
N LYS A 363 -20.32 -2.56 -13.06
CA LYS A 363 -21.54 -3.36 -13.13
C LYS A 363 -22.18 -3.50 -11.76
N LEU A 364 -22.67 -2.38 -11.24
CA LEU A 364 -23.47 -2.36 -10.03
C LEU A 364 -24.84 -3.02 -10.29
N ILE A 365 -25.38 -3.70 -9.27
CA ILE A 365 -26.72 -4.31 -9.36
C ILE A 365 -27.83 -3.41 -8.78
N ASN A 366 -27.44 -2.26 -8.27
CA ASN A 366 -28.35 -1.26 -7.71
C ASN A 366 -27.86 0.14 -8.04
N GLU A 367 -28.59 1.15 -7.59
CA GLU A 367 -28.37 2.56 -7.85
C GLU A 367 -27.15 3.18 -7.15
N CYS A 368 -26.36 2.37 -6.42
CA CYS A 368 -25.28 2.87 -5.55
C CYS A 368 -23.99 3.17 -6.33
N ASP A 369 -24.07 4.15 -7.24
CA ASP A 369 -22.93 4.72 -7.96
C ASP A 369 -22.17 5.75 -7.11
N ASP A 370 -21.17 6.41 -7.67
CA ASP A 370 -20.35 7.44 -7.00
C ASP A 370 -21.15 8.66 -6.56
N ASN A 371 -22.33 8.89 -7.15
CA ASN A 371 -23.18 10.06 -6.89
C ASN A 371 -24.31 9.75 -5.92
N THR A 372 -24.56 8.47 -5.61
CA THR A 372 -25.70 8.02 -4.82
C THR A 372 -25.26 7.53 -3.45
N ARG A 373 -25.77 8.20 -2.39
CA ARG A 373 -25.50 7.78 -1.02
C ARG A 373 -26.34 6.56 -0.65
N CYS A 374 -25.70 5.44 -0.42
CA CYS A 374 -26.33 4.17 -0.10
C CYS A 374 -25.98 3.65 1.30
N SER A 375 -26.83 2.75 1.79
CA SER A 375 -26.54 1.99 3.02
C SER A 375 -25.48 0.92 2.78
N GLU A 376 -24.85 0.45 3.86
CA GLU A 376 -23.85 -0.64 3.79
C GLU A 376 -24.43 -1.91 3.18
N GLU A 377 -25.69 -2.22 3.48
CA GLU A 377 -26.37 -3.40 2.94
C GLU A 377 -26.52 -3.35 1.42
N LYS A 378 -26.76 -2.16 0.86
CA LYS A 378 -26.82 -1.96 -0.61
C LYS A 378 -25.44 -2.08 -1.25
N HIS A 379 -24.43 -1.47 -0.65
CA HIS A 379 -23.05 -1.62 -1.11
C HIS A 379 -22.56 -3.07 -1.00
N ALA A 380 -22.92 -3.77 0.06
CA ALA A 380 -22.55 -5.17 0.25
C ALA A 380 -23.04 -6.08 -0.87
N LYS A 381 -24.20 -5.79 -1.46
CA LYS A 381 -24.73 -6.55 -2.59
C LYS A 381 -23.87 -6.42 -3.85
N ASN A 382 -23.21 -5.26 -4.04
CA ASN A 382 -22.33 -5.04 -5.19
C ASN A 382 -20.98 -5.77 -5.05
N ARG A 383 -20.50 -5.97 -3.83
CA ARG A 383 -19.24 -6.66 -3.54
C ARG A 383 -19.40 -8.18 -3.66
N ARG A 384 -19.51 -8.64 -4.87
CA ARG A 384 -19.84 -10.04 -5.15
C ARG A 384 -18.95 -10.66 -6.23
N SER A 385 -18.91 -11.97 -6.24
CA SER A 385 -18.52 -12.76 -7.40
C SER A 385 -19.71 -13.61 -7.86
N GLU A 386 -20.10 -13.46 -9.10
CA GLU A 386 -21.16 -14.19 -9.78
C GLU A 386 -20.58 -15.34 -10.60
N PHE A 387 -21.33 -16.41 -10.75
CA PHE A 387 -20.92 -17.58 -11.51
C PHE A 387 -21.68 -17.64 -12.83
N VAL A 388 -20.97 -17.68 -13.95
CA VAL A 388 -21.56 -17.73 -15.30
C VAL A 388 -20.98 -18.90 -16.06
N ILE A 389 -21.85 -19.68 -16.70
CA ILE A 389 -21.43 -20.75 -17.57
C ILE A 389 -20.80 -20.15 -18.83
N ILE A 390 -19.57 -20.54 -19.14
CA ILE A 390 -18.90 -20.14 -20.38
C ILE A 390 -19.52 -20.95 -21.52
N SER A 391 -20.08 -20.25 -22.51
CA SER A 391 -20.40 -20.88 -23.79
C SER A 391 -19.13 -21.01 -24.61
N GLU A 392 -18.82 -22.18 -25.12
CA GLU A 392 -17.79 -22.39 -26.11
C GLU A 392 -18.09 -21.68 -27.42
#